data_1cfea410ff0413a411225e44adf684ad
#
_entry.id   1cfea410ff0413a411225e44adf684ad
#
_cell.length_a   1.000
_cell.length_b   1.000
_cell.length_c   1.000
_cell.angle_alpha   90.00
_cell.angle_beta   90.00
_cell.angle_gamma   90.00
#
_symmetry.space_group_name_H-M   'P 1'
#
loop_
_entity.id
_entity.type
_entity.pdbx_description
1 polymer ?
#
loop_
_entity_poly.entity_id
_entity_poly.type
_entity_poly.pdbx_seq_one_letter_code
_entity_poly.pdbx_strand_id
1 'polypeptide(L)'
;MVELVFQKDNIGLGKRKEAVARVFLVPGEGNLIINKVSGDKYLQYNDNYLNLVWSPLEKLGLEKNFDIIVLVKGGGLTGQAQAIQLGLTRLLCKMDKANRSILKPFGFLTRDSRIKERKKYGLRKARKAPQYSKR
;
A
#
# COMPACT_ATOMS: atom_id res chain seq x y z
N MET A 1 25.42 3.43 2.07
CA MET A 1 24.08 3.92 2.40
C MET A 1 22.96 3.19 1.66
N VAL A 2 23.17 2.88 0.39
CA VAL A 2 22.20 2.05 -0.35
C VAL A 2 22.04 0.66 0.30
N GLU A 3 23.10 0.12 0.86
CA GLU A 3 23.08 -1.17 1.55
C GLU A 3 22.18 -1.18 2.80
N LEU A 4 22.08 -0.05 3.50
CA LEU A 4 21.23 0.07 4.69
C LEU A 4 19.74 0.01 4.34
N VAL A 5 19.37 0.45 3.13
CA VAL A 5 17.98 0.47 2.66
C VAL A 5 17.44 -0.94 2.46
N PHE A 6 18.30 -1.86 2.05
CA PHE A 6 17.93 -3.24 1.76
C PHE A 6 18.12 -4.18 2.96
N GLN A 7 18.49 -3.65 4.12
CA GLN A 7 18.54 -4.46 5.33
C GLN A 7 17.14 -4.92 5.73
N LYS A 8 17.06 -6.17 6.16
CA LYS A 8 15.80 -6.83 6.47
C LYS A 8 14.93 -6.07 7.48
N ASP A 9 15.56 -5.34 8.38
CA ASP A 9 14.86 -4.60 9.43
C ASP A 9 14.30 -3.26 8.96
N ASN A 10 14.69 -2.80 7.78
CA ASN A 10 14.26 -1.52 7.21
C ASN A 10 13.23 -1.68 6.10
N ILE A 11 12.57 -2.83 6.04
CA ILE A 11 11.56 -3.13 5.03
C ILE A 11 10.18 -3.03 5.64
N GLY A 12 9.30 -2.21 5.04
CA GLY A 12 7.89 -2.19 5.36
C GLY A 12 7.13 -3.10 4.40
N LEU A 13 6.43 -4.08 4.94
CA LEU A 13 5.62 -4.99 4.14
C LEU A 13 4.15 -4.62 4.25
N GLY A 14 3.52 -4.36 3.12
CA GLY A 14 2.08 -4.10 3.05
C GLY A 14 1.40 -5.05 2.07
N LYS A 15 0.18 -5.44 2.40
CA LYS A 15 -0.64 -6.31 1.55
C LYS A 15 -2.06 -5.76 1.48
N ARG A 16 -2.64 -5.79 0.30
CA ARG A 16 -4.04 -5.43 0.07
C ARG A 16 -4.57 -6.24 -1.12
N LYS A 17 -5.65 -7.00 -0.90
CA LYS A 17 -6.14 -7.96 -1.91
C LYS A 17 -5.00 -8.90 -2.31
N GLU A 18 -4.64 -8.96 -3.59
CA GLU A 18 -3.53 -9.78 -4.08
C GLU A 18 -2.21 -8.99 -4.19
N ALA A 19 -2.24 -7.69 -3.94
CA ALA A 19 -1.06 -6.86 -4.02
C ALA A 19 -0.16 -7.03 -2.79
N VAL A 20 1.14 -7.16 -3.04
CA VAL A 20 2.17 -7.24 -2.00
C VAL A 20 3.20 -6.16 -2.29
N ALA A 21 3.43 -5.27 -1.34
CA ALA A 21 4.38 -4.18 -1.47
C ALA A 21 5.49 -4.30 -0.44
N ARG A 22 6.73 -4.13 -0.89
CA ARG A 22 7.91 -3.99 -0.04
C ARG A 22 8.37 -2.55 -0.16
N VAL A 23 8.35 -1.82 0.94
CA VAL A 23 8.64 -0.39 0.97
C VAL A 23 9.95 -0.15 1.67
N PHE A 24 10.79 0.68 1.06
CA PHE A 24 12.06 1.12 1.62
C PHE A 24 12.05 2.65 1.69
N LEU A 25 12.58 3.20 2.78
CA LEU A 25 12.78 4.63 2.91
C LEU A 25 14.27 4.96 2.88
N VAL A 26 14.61 5.96 2.07
CA VAL A 26 15.96 6.48 1.95
C VAL A 26 15.92 7.98 2.22
N PRO A 27 16.89 8.57 2.93
CA PRO A 27 16.96 10.02 3.02
C PRO A 27 17.04 10.64 1.63
N GLY A 28 16.18 11.62 1.35
CA GLY A 28 16.09 12.20 0.02
C GLY A 28 15.20 13.45 -0.01
N GLU A 29 14.69 13.77 -1.19
CA GLU A 29 13.99 15.02 -1.45
C GLU A 29 12.48 14.88 -1.67
N GLY A 30 11.95 13.68 -1.59
CA GLY A 30 10.53 13.42 -1.79
C GLY A 30 10.20 12.77 -3.13
N ASN A 31 11.04 11.87 -3.60
CA ASN A 31 10.81 11.11 -4.82
C ASN A 31 10.15 9.77 -4.49
N LEU A 32 9.32 9.29 -5.40
CA LEU A 32 8.68 7.98 -5.30
C LEU A 32 9.09 7.14 -6.50
N ILE A 33 9.64 5.97 -6.25
CA ILE A 33 10.05 5.01 -7.27
C ILE A 33 9.36 3.69 -7.00
N ILE A 34 8.59 3.21 -7.98
CA ILE A 34 7.87 1.94 -7.89
C ILE A 34 8.36 1.02 -9.00
N ASN A 35 8.91 -0.15 -8.63
CA ASN A 35 9.42 -1.13 -9.58
C ASN A 35 10.39 -0.51 -10.61
N LYS A 36 11.30 0.35 -10.14
CA LYS A 36 12.30 1.04 -10.95
C LYS A 36 11.72 2.09 -11.92
N VAL A 37 10.45 2.44 -11.77
CA VAL A 37 9.76 3.46 -12.57
C VAL A 37 9.34 4.60 -11.65
N SER A 38 9.31 5.84 -12.16
CA SER A 38 8.76 6.96 -11.39
C SER A 38 7.37 6.63 -10.87
N GLY A 39 7.12 6.91 -9.60
CA GLY A 39 5.82 6.61 -8.98
C GLY A 39 4.66 7.30 -9.66
N ASP A 40 4.86 8.55 -10.11
CA ASP A 40 3.84 9.28 -10.84
C ASP A 40 3.43 8.54 -12.11
N LYS A 41 4.41 8.08 -12.87
CA LYS A 41 4.17 7.35 -14.11
C LYS A 41 3.57 5.97 -13.84
N TYR A 42 4.07 5.26 -12.83
CA TYR A 42 3.58 3.92 -12.49
C TYR A 42 2.10 3.96 -12.09
N LEU A 43 1.71 4.95 -11.30
CA LEU A 43 0.33 5.13 -10.85
C LEU A 43 -0.52 5.93 -11.83
N GLN A 44 -0.03 6.10 -13.07
CA GLN A 44 -0.76 6.74 -14.18
C GLN A 44 -1.19 8.19 -13.87
N TYR A 45 -0.38 8.91 -13.10
CA TYR A 45 -0.64 10.30 -12.70
C TYR A 45 -1.98 10.49 -11.96
N ASN A 46 -2.48 9.43 -11.31
CA ASN A 46 -3.71 9.49 -10.55
C ASN A 46 -3.45 10.08 -9.16
N ASP A 47 -3.97 11.28 -8.92
CA ASP A 47 -3.74 11.99 -7.67
C ASP A 47 -4.27 11.23 -6.45
N ASN A 48 -5.36 10.48 -6.59
CA ASN A 48 -5.90 9.69 -5.49
C ASN A 48 -4.92 8.62 -5.01
N TYR A 49 -4.27 7.94 -5.94
CA TYR A 49 -3.27 6.92 -5.60
C TYR A 49 -2.01 7.54 -5.01
N LEU A 50 -1.55 8.64 -5.58
CA LEU A 50 -0.39 9.36 -5.06
C LEU A 50 -0.64 9.89 -3.65
N ASN A 51 -1.82 10.44 -3.40
CA ASN A 51 -2.20 10.92 -2.08
C ASN A 51 -2.24 9.78 -1.06
N LEU A 52 -2.75 8.60 -1.44
CA LEU A 52 -2.74 7.42 -0.57
C LEU A 52 -1.32 7.05 -0.15
N VAL A 53 -0.40 7.02 -1.11
CA VAL A 53 1.00 6.64 -0.85
C VAL A 53 1.69 7.65 0.06
N TRP A 54 1.49 8.94 -0.17
CA TRP A 54 2.16 9.99 0.59
C TRP A 54 1.51 10.32 1.93
N SER A 55 0.24 9.92 2.14
CA SER A 55 -0.52 10.30 3.34
C SER A 55 0.18 10.02 4.67
N PRO A 56 0.82 8.87 4.90
CA PRO A 56 1.49 8.63 6.17
C PRO A 56 2.63 9.62 6.43
N LEU A 57 3.44 9.92 5.42
CA LEU A 57 4.54 10.88 5.56
C LEU A 57 4.02 12.31 5.72
N GLU A 58 2.96 12.68 5.02
CA GLU A 58 2.34 14.00 5.17
C GLU A 58 1.84 14.23 6.58
N LYS A 59 1.22 13.22 7.20
CA LYS A 59 0.73 13.32 8.58
C LYS A 59 1.86 13.53 9.59
N LEU A 60 3.05 13.06 9.28
CA LEU A 60 4.24 13.24 10.10
C LEU A 60 5.06 14.47 9.69
N GLY A 61 4.72 15.13 8.58
CA GLY A 61 5.47 16.25 8.05
C GLY A 61 6.84 15.89 7.49
N LEU A 62 7.02 14.66 7.04
CA LEU A 62 8.31 14.14 6.58
C LEU A 62 8.38 13.88 5.06
N GLU A 63 7.40 14.31 4.30
CA GLU A 63 7.30 14.01 2.87
C GLU A 63 8.47 14.51 2.03
N LYS A 64 9.16 15.55 2.49
CA LYS A 64 10.32 16.11 1.78
C LYS A 64 11.66 15.58 2.30
N ASN A 65 11.63 14.77 3.34
CA ASN A 65 12.85 14.28 3.98
C ASN A 65 13.27 12.90 3.49
N PHE A 66 12.39 12.18 2.82
CA PHE A 66 12.62 10.80 2.41
C PHE A 66 12.18 10.57 0.97
N ASP A 67 12.93 9.71 0.29
CA ASP A 67 12.50 9.08 -0.95
C ASP A 67 11.90 7.71 -0.62
N ILE A 68 10.83 7.35 -1.32
CA ILE A 68 10.17 6.05 -1.15
C ILE A 68 10.57 5.16 -2.33
N ILE A 69 11.14 4.01 -2.04
CA ILE A 69 11.45 2.98 -3.03
C ILE A 69 10.56 1.79 -2.75
N VAL A 70 9.83 1.32 -3.75
CA VAL A 70 8.85 0.25 -3.60
C VAL A 70 9.08 -0.84 -4.63
N LEU A 71 9.00 -2.08 -4.16
CA LEU A 71 8.86 -3.25 -5.01
C LEU A 71 7.48 -3.82 -4.76
N VAL A 72 6.61 -3.78 -5.77
CA VAL A 72 5.22 -4.23 -5.63
C VAL A 72 4.87 -5.19 -6.76
N LYS A 73 4.04 -6.17 -6.46
CA LYS A 73 3.53 -7.13 -7.44
C LYS A 73 2.14 -7.61 -7.06
N GLY A 74 1.40 -8.01 -8.08
CA GLY A 74 0.06 -8.57 -7.91
C GLY A 74 -1.01 -7.50 -7.77
N GLY A 75 -2.25 -7.86 -8.07
CA GLY A 75 -3.39 -6.98 -7.96
C GLY A 75 -3.40 -5.80 -8.93
N GLY A 76 -4.37 -4.92 -8.76
CA GLY A 76 -4.50 -3.69 -9.54
C GLY A 76 -3.87 -2.49 -8.85
N LEU A 77 -3.87 -1.33 -9.52
CA LEU A 77 -3.24 -0.12 -9.01
C LEU A 77 -3.82 0.35 -7.67
N THR A 78 -5.15 0.24 -7.50
CA THR A 78 -5.79 0.62 -6.22
C THR A 78 -5.29 -0.24 -5.08
N GLY A 79 -5.27 -1.55 -5.24
CA GLY A 79 -4.75 -2.47 -4.23
C GLY A 79 -3.27 -2.25 -3.97
N GLN A 80 -2.49 -1.97 -5.02
CA GLN A 80 -1.06 -1.69 -4.88
C GLN A 80 -0.81 -0.40 -4.10
N ALA A 81 -1.54 0.69 -4.39
CA ALA A 81 -1.41 1.94 -3.66
C ALA A 81 -1.74 1.77 -2.16
N GLN A 82 -2.79 1.03 -1.86
CA GLN A 82 -3.17 0.74 -0.47
C GLN A 82 -2.15 -0.16 0.23
N ALA A 83 -1.58 -1.14 -0.48
CA ALA A 83 -0.52 -1.99 0.05
C ALA A 83 0.75 -1.18 0.37
N ILE A 84 1.10 -0.24 -0.51
CA ILE A 84 2.24 0.66 -0.29
C ILE A 84 2.00 1.54 0.95
N GLN A 85 0.79 2.10 1.09
CA GLN A 85 0.43 2.91 2.26
C GLN A 85 0.60 2.10 3.56
N LEU A 86 0.11 0.88 3.61
CA LEU A 86 0.24 0.02 4.78
C LEU A 86 1.71 -0.31 5.09
N GLY A 87 2.47 -0.68 4.07
CA GLY A 87 3.89 -1.00 4.21
C GLY A 87 4.69 0.21 4.70
N LEU A 88 4.44 1.38 4.14
CA LEU A 88 5.08 2.62 4.55
C LEU A 88 4.76 2.96 6.01
N THR A 89 3.50 2.85 6.39
CA THR A 89 3.07 3.11 7.77
C THR A 89 3.75 2.18 8.77
N ARG A 90 3.83 0.90 8.43
CA ARG A 90 4.53 -0.09 9.27
C ARG A 90 6.00 0.24 9.41
N LEU A 91 6.64 0.66 8.33
CA LEU A 91 8.05 1.04 8.34
C LEU A 91 8.29 2.28 9.21
N LEU A 92 7.44 3.29 9.10
CA LEU A 92 7.52 4.49 9.93
C LEU A 92 7.35 4.17 11.42
N CYS A 93 6.49 3.23 11.75
CA CYS A 93 6.31 2.79 13.13
C CYS A 93 7.52 2.02 13.67
N LYS A 94 8.26 1.32 12.82
CA LYS A 94 9.52 0.67 13.20
C LYS A 94 10.63 1.67 13.44
N MET A 95 10.66 2.76 12.68
CA MET A 95 11.68 3.80 12.82
C MET A 95 11.54 4.58 14.12
N ASP A 96 10.31 4.89 14.50
CA ASP A 96 10.01 5.61 15.73
C ASP A 96 8.65 5.14 16.26
N LYS A 97 8.64 4.64 17.48
CA LYS A 97 7.42 4.14 18.12
C LYS A 97 6.38 5.24 18.33
N ALA A 98 6.79 6.48 18.48
CA ALA A 98 5.88 7.62 18.62
C ALA A 98 5.01 7.83 17.38
N ASN A 99 5.49 7.45 16.20
CA ASN A 99 4.75 7.55 14.95
C ASN A 99 3.47 6.72 14.97
N ARG A 100 3.47 5.59 15.68
CA ARG A 100 2.29 4.74 15.80
C ARG A 100 1.10 5.48 16.42
N SER A 101 1.34 6.24 17.46
CA SER A 101 0.29 7.02 18.13
C SER A 101 -0.32 8.08 17.23
N ILE A 102 0.48 8.65 16.34
CA ILE A 102 0.04 9.69 15.40
C ILE A 102 -0.73 9.05 14.24
N LEU A 103 -0.27 7.92 13.71
CA LEU A 103 -0.83 7.30 12.50
C LEU A 103 -2.02 6.39 12.77
N LYS A 104 -2.12 5.81 13.96
CA LYS A 104 -3.21 4.88 14.29
C LYS A 104 -4.62 5.48 14.13
N PRO A 105 -4.90 6.72 14.58
CA PRO A 105 -6.24 7.31 14.41
C PRO A 105 -6.70 7.45 12.95
N PHE A 106 -5.78 7.51 12.00
CA PHE A 106 -6.11 7.63 10.58
C PHE A 106 -6.43 6.29 9.93
N GLY A 107 -6.29 5.17 10.64
CA GLY A 107 -6.57 3.84 10.11
C GLY A 107 -5.49 3.29 9.19
N PHE A 108 -4.33 3.92 9.08
CA PHE A 108 -3.26 3.48 8.17
C PHE A 108 -2.61 2.18 8.59
N LEU A 109 -2.67 1.81 9.88
CA LEU A 109 -2.06 0.60 10.41
C LEU A 109 -2.93 -0.63 10.24
N THR A 110 -4.21 -0.47 9.95
CA THR A 110 -5.14 -1.57 9.82
C THR A 110 -5.08 -2.15 8.41
N ARG A 111 -4.74 -3.43 8.32
CA ARG A 111 -4.82 -4.13 7.05
C ARG A 111 -6.29 -4.42 6.75
N ASP A 112 -6.75 -4.00 5.59
CA ASP A 112 -8.06 -4.36 5.10
C ASP A 112 -7.97 -5.76 4.49
N SER A 113 -8.64 -6.73 5.12
CA SER A 113 -8.61 -8.12 4.69
C SER A 113 -9.67 -8.46 3.63
N ARG A 114 -10.46 -7.48 3.22
CA ARG A 114 -11.51 -7.72 2.22
C ARG A 114 -10.89 -8.12 0.90
N ILE A 115 -11.39 -9.22 0.35
CA ILE A 115 -11.04 -9.71 -0.98
C ILE A 115 -12.34 -10.02 -1.72
N LYS A 116 -12.26 -10.07 -3.06
CA LYS A 116 -13.42 -10.47 -3.86
C LYS A 116 -13.77 -11.90 -3.50
N GLU A 117 -15.01 -12.12 -3.08
CA GLU A 117 -15.50 -13.44 -2.72
C GLU A 117 -15.58 -14.33 -3.97
N ARG A 118 -15.13 -15.57 -3.84
CA ARG A 118 -15.12 -16.53 -4.93
C ARG A 118 -16.57 -16.86 -5.35
N LYS A 119 -16.80 -16.97 -6.66
CA LYS A 119 -18.05 -17.49 -7.19
C LYS A 119 -18.24 -18.93 -6.69
N LYS A 120 -19.41 -19.23 -6.18
CA LYS A 120 -19.73 -20.56 -5.66
C LYS A 120 -20.60 -21.33 -6.63
N TYR A 121 -20.52 -22.65 -6.55
CA TYR A 121 -21.32 -23.52 -7.37
C TYR A 121 -22.81 -23.22 -7.18
N GLY A 122 -23.57 -23.20 -8.30
CA GLY A 122 -25.01 -22.92 -8.28
C GLY A 122 -25.38 -21.42 -8.16
N LEU A 123 -24.40 -20.52 -8.06
CA LEU A 123 -24.64 -19.10 -8.00
C LEU A 123 -24.05 -18.39 -9.22
N ARG A 124 -24.66 -17.26 -9.61
CA ARG A 124 -24.13 -16.43 -10.71
C ARG A 124 -22.87 -15.70 -10.31
N LYS A 125 -22.85 -15.22 -9.07
CA LYS A 125 -21.71 -14.57 -8.43
C LYS A 125 -21.47 -15.25 -7.10
N ALA A 126 -20.66 -14.65 -6.23
CA ALA A 126 -20.34 -15.26 -4.94
C ALA A 126 -21.58 -15.57 -4.10
N ARG A 127 -22.59 -14.70 -4.14
CA ARG A 127 -23.80 -14.84 -3.34
C ARG A 127 -25.10 -14.68 -4.13
N LYS A 128 -25.02 -14.18 -5.38
CA LYS A 128 -26.21 -13.92 -6.18
C LYS A 128 -26.73 -15.22 -6.81
N ALA A 129 -27.90 -15.64 -6.37
CA ALA A 129 -28.55 -16.81 -6.92
C ALA A 129 -29.01 -16.55 -8.36
N PRO A 130 -29.05 -17.60 -9.21
CA PRO A 130 -29.68 -17.50 -10.54
C PRO A 130 -31.14 -17.16 -10.39
N GLN A 131 -31.70 -16.51 -11.42
CA GLN A 131 -33.10 -16.17 -11.42
C GLN A 131 -33.94 -17.45 -11.42
N TYR A 132 -34.88 -17.55 -10.50
CA TYR A 132 -35.80 -18.65 -10.43
C TYR A 132 -36.69 -18.65 -11.67
N SER A 133 -36.74 -19.77 -12.37
CA SER A 133 -37.64 -19.97 -13.50
C SER A 133 -38.77 -20.91 -13.08
N LYS A 134 -39.96 -20.35 -13.10
CA LYS A 134 -41.15 -21.09 -12.70
C LYS A 134 -41.67 -21.99 -13.86
N ARG A 135 -41.19 -23.21 -13.87
CA ARG A 135 -41.71 -24.26 -14.79
C ARG A 135 -41.34 -25.61 -14.28
#